data_2a0c71f1ed1ab1bb7af18c17e838ea0d
#
_entry.id   2a0c71f1ed1ab1bb7af18c17e838ea0d
#
_cell.length_a   1.000
_cell.length_b   1.000
_cell.length_c   1.000
_cell.angle_alpha   90.00
_cell.angle_beta   90.00
_cell.angle_gamma   90.00
#
_symmetry.space_group_name_H-M   'P 1'
#
loop_
_entity.id
_entity.type
_entity.pdbx_description
1 polymer ?
#
loop_
_entity_poly.entity_id
_entity_poly.type
_entity_poly.pdbx_seq_one_letter_code
_entity_poly.pdbx_strand_id
1 'polypeptide(L)'
;MKYILWDLETSTLNAAYGSIIQAAAICTDEDFNILDQFDLRGRMKKEYPVPSAKALLVNGVSIDQLKNHENSNFSLISQMQSKFLSWGESLFIGYNSISFDDMHLRQSLYQSALPPYITNTNGNKRGDAMKLLHSCLLYTSPSPRD
;
A
#
# COMPACT_ATOMS: atom_id res chain seq x y z
N MET A 1 18.61 -6.82 -7.73
CA MET A 1 17.49 -6.71 -6.75
C MET A 1 16.30 -6.09 -7.46
N LYS A 2 15.07 -6.51 -7.16
CA LYS A 2 13.88 -5.87 -7.75
C LYS A 2 13.38 -4.75 -6.84
N TYR A 3 12.74 -3.75 -7.43
CA TYR A 3 12.03 -2.70 -6.69
C TYR A 3 10.53 -2.86 -6.90
N ILE A 4 9.77 -2.74 -5.82
CA ILE A 4 8.30 -2.70 -5.85
C ILE A 4 7.87 -1.32 -5.39
N LEU A 5 7.42 -0.51 -6.34
CA LEU A 5 6.81 0.79 -6.05
C LEU A 5 5.32 0.54 -5.83
N TRP A 6 4.80 0.91 -4.65
CA TRP A 6 3.43 0.55 -4.28
C TRP A 6 2.73 1.59 -3.43
N ASP A 7 1.41 1.57 -3.51
CA ASP A 7 0.52 2.50 -2.82
C ASP A 7 -0.85 1.85 -2.55
N LEU A 8 -1.52 2.29 -1.48
CA LEU A 8 -2.84 1.80 -1.08
C LEU A 8 -3.83 2.96 -0.91
N GLU A 9 -5.06 2.75 -1.39
CA GLU A 9 -6.20 3.57 -1.01
C GLU A 9 -7.02 2.84 0.05
N THR A 10 -7.34 3.53 1.13
CA THR A 10 -8.02 2.93 2.28
C THR A 10 -9.29 3.67 2.64
N SER A 11 -10.24 2.98 3.28
CA SER A 11 -11.50 3.58 3.71
C SER A 11 -11.38 4.50 4.92
N THR A 12 -10.27 4.42 5.68
CA THR A 12 -10.00 5.24 6.87
C THR A 12 -8.51 5.23 7.19
N LEU A 13 -8.07 6.18 7.98
CA LEU A 13 -6.68 6.27 8.47
C LEU A 13 -6.35 5.22 9.55
N ASN A 14 -7.35 4.59 10.16
CA ASN A 14 -7.16 3.59 11.21
C ASN A 14 -7.10 2.18 10.60
N ALA A 15 -5.91 1.57 10.61
CA ALA A 15 -5.70 0.23 10.04
C ALA A 15 -6.56 -0.86 10.72
N ALA A 16 -6.91 -0.73 12.00
CA ALA A 16 -7.71 -1.72 12.71
C ALA A 16 -9.14 -1.85 12.19
N TYR A 17 -9.70 -0.76 11.68
CA TYR A 17 -11.07 -0.65 11.20
C TYR A 17 -11.17 -0.22 9.74
N GLY A 18 -10.04 -0.16 9.04
CA GLY A 18 -9.97 0.22 7.64
C GLY A 18 -10.02 -0.97 6.70
N SER A 19 -10.62 -0.74 5.54
CA SER A 19 -10.49 -1.66 4.41
C SER A 19 -9.54 -1.05 3.38
N ILE A 20 -8.66 -1.84 2.82
CA ILE A 20 -7.96 -1.49 1.58
C ILE A 20 -9.01 -1.57 0.47
N ILE A 21 -9.20 -0.49 -0.28
CA ILE A 21 -10.19 -0.38 -1.35
C ILE A 21 -9.55 -0.36 -2.74
N GLN A 22 -8.29 0.05 -2.81
CA GLN A 22 -7.46 -0.07 -4.00
C GLN A 22 -6.02 -0.37 -3.58
N ALA A 23 -5.34 -1.17 -4.37
CA ALA A 23 -3.91 -1.44 -4.24
C ALA A 23 -3.27 -1.41 -5.62
N ALA A 24 -2.25 -0.59 -5.77
CA ALA A 24 -1.48 -0.50 -7.00
C ALA A 24 0.01 -0.77 -6.72
N ALA A 25 0.68 -1.46 -7.63
CA ALA A 25 2.11 -1.65 -7.55
C ALA A 25 2.74 -1.90 -8.92
N ILE A 26 4.00 -1.47 -9.02
CA ILE A 26 4.87 -1.68 -10.18
C ILE A 26 6.12 -2.41 -9.68
N CYS A 27 6.43 -3.55 -10.30
CA CYS A 27 7.67 -4.28 -10.08
C CYS A 27 8.67 -3.92 -11.18
N THR A 28 9.88 -3.52 -10.80
CA THR A 28 10.95 -3.17 -11.74
C THR A 28 12.22 -3.98 -11.47
N ASP A 29 13.12 -3.99 -12.46
CA ASP A 29 14.51 -4.39 -12.27
C ASP A 29 15.36 -3.25 -11.65
N GLU A 30 16.67 -3.43 -11.59
CA GLU A 30 17.63 -2.46 -11.05
C GLU A 30 17.75 -1.19 -11.89
N ASP A 31 17.44 -1.26 -13.18
CA ASP A 31 17.45 -0.15 -14.13
C ASP A 31 16.09 0.53 -14.26
N PHE A 32 15.14 0.20 -13.38
CA PHE A 32 13.76 0.68 -13.38
C PHE A 32 12.94 0.30 -14.62
N ASN A 33 13.34 -0.74 -15.36
CA ASN A 33 12.46 -1.31 -16.39
C ASN A 33 11.30 -2.04 -15.73
N ILE A 34 10.08 -1.78 -16.19
CA ILE A 34 8.87 -2.42 -15.65
C ILE A 34 8.85 -3.88 -16.06
N LEU A 35 8.80 -4.77 -15.07
CA LEU A 35 8.69 -6.22 -15.25
C LEU A 35 7.24 -6.71 -15.16
N ASP A 36 6.47 -6.14 -14.25
CA ASP A 36 5.05 -6.46 -14.02
C ASP A 36 4.39 -5.32 -13.23
N GLN A 37 3.06 -5.26 -13.26
CA GLN A 37 2.30 -4.28 -12.49
C GLN A 37 0.88 -4.77 -12.22
N PHE A 38 0.23 -4.17 -11.24
CA PHE A 38 -1.19 -4.33 -11.02
C PHE A 38 -1.84 -3.05 -10.48
N ASP A 39 -3.12 -2.91 -10.76
CA ASP A 39 -4.06 -1.98 -10.11
C ASP A 39 -5.32 -2.78 -9.78
N LEU A 40 -5.54 -3.04 -8.50
CA LEU A 40 -6.63 -3.87 -8.00
C LEU A 40 -7.58 -3.04 -7.15
N ARG A 41 -8.87 -3.22 -7.37
CA ARG A 41 -9.92 -2.61 -6.55
C ARG A 41 -10.81 -3.68 -5.93
N GLY A 42 -11.41 -3.34 -4.80
CA GLY A 42 -12.37 -4.21 -4.13
C GLY A 42 -13.34 -3.43 -3.25
N ARG A 43 -14.45 -4.07 -2.92
CA ARG A 43 -15.41 -3.48 -1.99
C ARG A 43 -14.86 -3.49 -0.56
N MET A 44 -15.29 -2.51 0.22
CA MET A 44 -14.97 -2.46 1.65
C MET A 44 -15.66 -3.61 2.42
N LYS A 45 -15.16 -3.89 3.61
CA LYS A 45 -15.81 -4.84 4.54
C LYS A 45 -17.14 -4.25 5.03
N LYS A 46 -18.18 -5.07 5.05
CA LYS A 46 -19.56 -4.64 5.41
C LYS A 46 -19.65 -4.15 6.86
N GLU A 47 -18.84 -4.71 7.74
CA GLU A 47 -18.82 -4.44 9.17
C GLU A 47 -18.18 -3.10 9.52
N TYR A 48 -17.50 -2.47 8.57
CA TYR A 48 -16.78 -1.23 8.82
C TYR A 48 -17.57 0.01 8.42
N PRO A 49 -17.36 1.12 9.14
CA PRO A 49 -18.09 2.35 8.85
C PRO A 49 -17.75 2.87 7.45
N VAL A 50 -18.76 3.44 6.80
CA VAL A 50 -18.60 4.11 5.50
C VAL A 50 -17.65 5.30 5.69
N PRO A 51 -16.70 5.50 4.77
CA PRO A 51 -15.80 6.64 4.81
C PRO A 51 -16.54 7.98 4.84
N SER A 52 -15.91 8.99 5.43
CA SER A 52 -16.46 10.34 5.40
C SER A 52 -16.54 10.87 3.95
N ALA A 53 -17.46 11.82 3.70
CA ALA A 53 -17.57 12.46 2.39
C ALA A 53 -16.23 13.04 1.90
N LYS A 54 -15.41 13.59 2.81
CA LYS A 54 -14.07 14.09 2.49
C LYS A 54 -13.14 12.97 1.99
N ALA A 55 -13.12 11.81 2.64
CA ALA A 55 -12.32 10.66 2.22
C ALA A 55 -12.78 10.13 0.85
N LEU A 56 -14.07 10.08 0.59
CA LEU A 56 -14.63 9.68 -0.71
C LEU A 56 -14.18 10.62 -1.84
N LEU A 57 -14.17 11.93 -1.57
CA LEU A 57 -13.72 12.93 -2.55
C LEU A 57 -12.22 12.84 -2.81
N VAL A 58 -11.42 12.63 -1.78
CA VAL A 58 -9.95 12.50 -1.91
C VAL A 58 -9.58 11.26 -2.73
N ASN A 59 -10.24 10.12 -2.44
CA ASN A 59 -9.97 8.86 -3.12
C ASN A 59 -10.68 8.74 -4.49
N GLY A 60 -11.55 9.70 -4.84
CA GLY A 60 -12.30 9.67 -6.10
C GLY A 60 -13.24 8.47 -6.25
N VAL A 61 -13.72 7.90 -5.13
CA VAL A 61 -14.51 6.66 -5.11
C VAL A 61 -15.93 6.93 -4.67
N SER A 62 -16.91 6.39 -5.37
CA SER A 62 -18.32 6.48 -4.97
C SER A 62 -18.69 5.43 -3.91
N ILE A 63 -19.74 5.71 -3.14
CA ILE A 63 -20.28 4.76 -2.16
C ILE A 63 -20.72 3.46 -2.83
N ASP A 64 -21.26 3.54 -4.03
CA ASP A 64 -21.68 2.36 -4.79
C ASP A 64 -20.49 1.45 -5.13
N GLN A 65 -19.40 2.02 -5.63
CA GLN A 65 -18.16 1.28 -5.88
C GLN A 65 -17.62 0.60 -4.62
N LEU A 66 -17.68 1.28 -3.46
CA LEU A 66 -17.23 0.73 -2.19
C LEU A 66 -18.06 -0.45 -1.71
N LYS A 67 -19.37 -0.45 -1.98
CA LYS A 67 -20.30 -1.47 -1.49
C LYS A 67 -20.52 -2.61 -2.47
N ASN A 68 -20.54 -2.31 -3.75
CA ASN A 68 -21.04 -3.22 -4.80
C ASN A 68 -19.96 -3.66 -5.80
N HIS A 69 -18.69 -3.31 -5.58
CA HIS A 69 -17.62 -3.80 -6.44
C HIS A 69 -17.62 -5.35 -6.48
N GLU A 70 -17.38 -5.93 -7.66
CA GLU A 70 -17.40 -7.39 -7.86
C GLU A 70 -16.36 -8.11 -6.99
N ASN A 71 -15.15 -7.56 -6.87
CA ASN A 71 -14.13 -8.12 -5.98
C ASN A 71 -14.50 -7.87 -4.51
N SER A 72 -14.50 -8.93 -3.71
CA SER A 72 -14.56 -8.80 -2.26
C SER A 72 -13.24 -8.23 -1.72
N ASN A 73 -13.26 -7.69 -0.50
CA ASN A 73 -12.04 -7.26 0.17
C ASN A 73 -11.03 -8.41 0.30
N PHE A 74 -11.48 -9.60 0.68
CA PHE A 74 -10.63 -10.79 0.74
C PHE A 74 -9.99 -11.14 -0.62
N SER A 75 -10.77 -11.08 -1.70
CA SER A 75 -10.25 -11.34 -3.05
C SER A 75 -9.16 -10.35 -3.45
N LEU A 76 -9.36 -9.05 -3.18
CA LEU A 76 -8.34 -8.02 -3.42
C LEU A 76 -7.06 -8.31 -2.64
N ILE A 77 -7.17 -8.58 -1.33
CA ILE A 77 -6.01 -8.85 -0.47
C ILE A 77 -5.25 -10.11 -0.91
N SER A 78 -5.97 -11.18 -1.26
CA SER A 78 -5.37 -12.43 -1.71
C SER A 78 -4.65 -12.28 -3.06
N GLN A 79 -5.24 -11.54 -4.01
CA GLN A 79 -4.62 -11.27 -5.31
C GLN A 79 -3.35 -10.42 -5.15
N MET A 80 -3.42 -9.37 -4.35
CA MET A 80 -2.26 -8.51 -4.04
C MET A 80 -1.13 -9.32 -3.40
N GLN A 81 -1.43 -10.14 -2.39
CA GLN A 81 -0.44 -11.00 -1.75
C GLN A 81 0.19 -11.98 -2.76
N SER A 82 -0.62 -12.63 -3.58
CA SER A 82 -0.14 -13.58 -4.58
C SER A 82 0.82 -12.91 -5.57
N LYS A 83 0.50 -11.70 -6.00
CA LYS A 83 1.39 -10.90 -6.86
C LYS A 83 2.70 -10.58 -6.18
N PHE A 84 2.69 -10.03 -4.97
CA PHE A 84 3.90 -9.73 -4.22
C PHE A 84 4.79 -10.96 -4.00
N LEU A 85 4.21 -12.09 -3.66
CA LEU A 85 4.95 -13.35 -3.51
C LEU A 85 5.54 -13.85 -4.83
N SER A 86 4.82 -13.69 -5.94
CA SER A 86 5.32 -14.09 -7.26
C SER A 86 6.52 -13.29 -7.74
N TRP A 87 6.68 -12.06 -7.27
CA TRP A 87 7.80 -11.21 -7.63
C TRP A 87 9.10 -11.58 -6.88
N GLY A 88 9.01 -12.31 -5.77
CA GLY A 88 10.15 -12.80 -5.00
C GLY A 88 10.86 -11.69 -4.21
N GLU A 89 12.11 -11.93 -3.86
CA GLU A 89 12.91 -10.99 -3.06
C GLU A 89 13.02 -9.62 -3.72
N SER A 90 12.60 -8.57 -2.97
CA SER A 90 12.45 -7.22 -3.50
C SER A 90 12.60 -6.16 -2.41
N LEU A 91 12.89 -4.92 -2.82
CA LEU A 91 12.80 -3.73 -1.98
C LEU A 91 11.44 -3.05 -2.24
N PHE A 92 10.58 -3.08 -1.24
CA PHE A 92 9.27 -2.39 -1.25
C PHE A 92 9.45 -0.91 -0.94
N ILE A 93 9.01 -0.03 -1.83
CA ILE A 93 9.16 1.42 -1.73
C ILE A 93 7.78 2.07 -1.90
N GLY A 94 7.38 2.87 -0.94
CA GLY A 94 6.20 3.74 -1.03
C GLY A 94 6.46 5.08 -0.37
N TYR A 95 5.53 6.01 -0.47
CA TYR A 95 5.61 7.32 0.16
C TYR A 95 4.88 7.29 1.51
N ASN A 96 5.60 7.50 2.62
CA ASN A 96 5.11 7.29 4.00
C ASN A 96 4.59 5.86 4.27
N SER A 97 4.96 4.91 3.44
CA SER A 97 4.38 3.57 3.41
C SER A 97 4.69 2.74 4.66
N ILE A 98 5.85 2.92 5.27
CA ILE A 98 6.21 2.18 6.52
C ILE A 98 5.26 2.54 7.66
N SER A 99 4.81 3.79 7.72
CA SER A 99 3.95 4.29 8.80
C SER A 99 2.46 4.17 8.48
N PHE A 100 2.08 3.97 7.23
CA PHE A 100 0.68 3.93 6.80
C PHE A 100 0.32 2.65 6.03
N ASP A 101 0.78 2.49 4.81
CA ASP A 101 0.37 1.39 3.91
C ASP A 101 0.75 0.02 4.48
N ASP A 102 1.96 -0.11 5.02
CA ASP A 102 2.44 -1.36 5.58
C ASP A 102 1.62 -1.79 6.82
N MET A 103 1.13 -0.84 7.60
CA MET A 103 0.24 -1.11 8.73
C MET A 103 -1.13 -1.60 8.25
N HIS A 104 -1.71 -0.97 7.23
CA HIS A 104 -2.98 -1.41 6.64
C HIS A 104 -2.85 -2.77 5.95
N LEU A 105 -1.76 -2.99 5.24
CA LEU A 105 -1.46 -4.27 4.59
C LEU A 105 -1.36 -5.40 5.62
N ARG A 106 -0.55 -5.23 6.67
CA ARG A 106 -0.39 -6.22 7.74
C ARG A 106 -1.71 -6.56 8.40
N GLN A 107 -2.48 -5.54 8.78
CA GLN A 107 -3.77 -5.75 9.44
C GLN A 107 -4.75 -6.48 8.52
N SER A 108 -4.80 -6.11 7.24
CA SER A 108 -5.68 -6.76 6.26
C SER A 108 -5.29 -8.21 6.00
N LEU A 109 -3.99 -8.51 5.90
CA LEU A 109 -3.47 -9.87 5.77
C LEU A 109 -3.80 -10.71 7.00
N TYR A 110 -3.54 -10.17 8.20
CA TYR A 110 -3.85 -10.83 9.47
C TYR A 110 -5.35 -11.18 9.58
N GLN A 111 -6.23 -10.21 9.29
CA GLN A 111 -7.68 -10.41 9.30
C GLN A 111 -8.17 -11.39 8.22
N SER A 112 -7.38 -11.60 7.18
CA SER A 112 -7.65 -12.56 6.09
C SER A 112 -7.03 -13.93 6.35
N ALA A 113 -6.44 -14.17 7.53
CA ALA A 113 -5.68 -15.37 7.88
C ALA A 113 -4.51 -15.67 6.92
N LEU A 114 -3.88 -14.61 6.39
CA LEU A 114 -2.73 -14.68 5.50
C LEU A 114 -1.46 -14.18 6.23
N PRO A 115 -0.24 -14.62 5.83
CA PRO A 115 1.00 -14.17 6.43
C PRO A 115 1.16 -12.64 6.38
N PRO A 116 1.25 -11.93 7.53
CA PRO A 116 1.15 -10.47 7.57
C PRO A 116 2.44 -9.72 7.27
N TYR A 117 3.60 -10.38 7.26
CA TYR A 117 4.91 -9.72 7.18
C TYR A 117 5.60 -9.88 5.83
N ILE A 118 4.84 -9.86 4.73
CA ILE A 118 5.36 -10.14 3.39
C ILE A 118 6.37 -9.10 2.88
N THR A 119 6.28 -7.85 3.35
CA THR A 119 7.17 -6.75 2.92
C THR A 119 8.54 -6.75 3.60
N ASN A 120 8.74 -7.56 4.65
CA ASN A 120 9.97 -7.59 5.44
C ASN A 120 10.42 -9.00 5.86
N THR A 121 9.93 -10.01 5.17
CA THR A 121 10.34 -11.42 5.32
C THR A 121 10.79 -11.97 3.97
N ASN A 122 11.35 -13.18 3.96
CA ASN A 122 11.80 -13.86 2.73
C ASN A 122 12.79 -13.03 1.88
N GLY A 123 13.70 -12.31 2.54
CA GLY A 123 14.68 -11.44 1.88
C GLY A 123 14.16 -10.05 1.52
N ASN A 124 12.86 -9.81 1.61
CA ASN A 124 12.26 -8.52 1.32
C ASN A 124 12.73 -7.42 2.29
N LYS A 125 12.89 -6.23 1.75
CA LYS A 125 13.27 -5.01 2.48
C LYS A 125 12.24 -3.91 2.23
N ARG A 126 12.22 -2.91 3.11
CA ARG A 126 11.31 -1.76 3.01
C ARG A 126 12.10 -0.46 2.90
N GLY A 127 11.69 0.42 2.00
CA GLY A 127 12.15 1.79 1.87
C GLY A 127 10.96 2.75 1.94
N ASP A 128 11.22 3.98 2.40
CA ASP A 128 10.21 5.03 2.50
C ASP A 128 10.72 6.27 1.80
N ALA A 129 10.11 6.59 0.65
CA ALA A 129 10.52 7.71 -0.18
C ALA A 129 10.35 9.07 0.53
N MET A 130 9.35 9.21 1.40
CA MET A 130 9.16 10.43 2.19
C MET A 130 10.32 10.65 3.15
N LYS A 131 10.76 9.60 3.85
CA LYS A 131 11.89 9.70 4.79
C LYS A 131 13.20 10.01 4.07
N LEU A 132 13.42 9.40 2.91
CA LEU A 132 14.58 9.67 2.06
C LEU A 132 14.58 11.14 1.59
N LEU A 133 13.45 11.63 1.09
CA LEU A 133 13.30 13.01 0.64
C LEU A 133 13.55 14.00 1.77
N HIS A 134 12.97 13.78 2.95
CA HIS A 134 13.19 14.64 4.12
C HIS A 134 14.65 14.65 4.55
N SER A 135 15.34 13.51 4.53
CA SER A 135 16.76 13.42 4.84
C SER A 135 17.60 14.24 3.84
N CYS A 136 17.29 14.15 2.56
CA CYS A 136 17.96 14.95 1.52
C CYS A 136 17.73 16.45 1.71
N LEU A 137 16.51 16.89 2.02
CA LEU A 137 16.16 18.29 2.22
C LEU A 137 16.85 18.89 3.47
N LEU A 138 16.98 18.11 4.54
CA LEU A 138 17.71 18.54 5.75
C LEU A 138 19.20 18.75 5.47
N TYR A 139 19.78 17.99 4.54
CA TYR A 139 21.19 18.14 4.14
C TYR A 139 21.43 19.35 3.22
N THR A 140 20.42 19.79 2.48
CA THR A 140 20.50 20.92 1.54
C THR A 140 20.02 22.23 2.14
N SER A 141 19.47 22.23 3.35
CA SER A 141 19.08 23.46 4.05
C SER A 141 20.35 24.20 4.54
N PRO A 142 20.53 25.49 4.22
CA PRO A 142 21.64 26.24 4.76
C PRO A 142 21.58 26.24 6.29
N SER A 143 22.75 26.03 6.90
CA SER A 143 22.86 26.06 8.36
C SER A 143 22.39 27.42 8.89
N PRO A 144 21.58 27.47 9.97
CA PRO A 144 21.18 28.76 10.56
C PRO A 144 22.33 29.53 11.22
N ARG A 145 23.58 29.22 10.92
CA ARG A 145 24.77 29.77 11.57
C ARG A 145 25.68 30.58 10.64
N ASP A 146 25.18 31.04 9.50
CA ASP A 146 25.89 32.00 8.66
C ASP A 146 25.13 33.33 8.59
#